data_dc3068911d50a27d4946eb463cb7b55a
#
_entry.id   dc3068911d50a27d4946eb463cb7b55a
#
_cell.length_a   1.000
_cell.length_b   1.000
_cell.length_c   1.000
_cell.angle_alpha   90.00
_cell.angle_beta   90.00
_cell.angle_gamma   90.00
#
_symmetry.space_group_name_H-M   'P 1'
#
loop_
_entity.id
_entity.type
_entity.pdbx_description
1 polymer ?
#
loop_
_entity_poly.entity_id
_entity_poly.type
_entity_poly.pdbx_seq_one_letter_code
_entity_poly.pdbx_strand_id
1 'polypeptide(L)'
;MKYRTLFPPALTGLLIISVFSTMKNNTESDNKYNDYIKQARDAAAYEIYVDAEADYLEALKMNKSLEIYNELAEVYMADNKENEAQDIAKTMVNTFPYEGQAYTLSAQIYMNYEEYSEIYTLYKKYKNKELYDEGLEEIYSDIEWLYELGNQYGEVDTFANGLCAITMGEDGDGTWGYINSTGKKIIDCKYKYAGPFINDIAPVETVNNIWYFIDMEGNKKKVLNKLDNVKGIGYVCDAIPVFNGEVWAYYTDDQKLICEGYDEAMAMANGYAAVRKGNSWQLINEKGEGVTDQVYTDIVVDDKGIAYRNSYFAKQNGKYRMYDIDGNVIGDGVFDNARLFNPGSDYAAVMINGKWGFVDASGKQVIEPEYEDARSFANGVAAVKKNGKWGYIDKNDEMVIENIFSDARDFNDAGNALVEDCGTWQMIKLLRYEN
;
A
#
# COMPACT_ATOMS: atom_id res chain seq x y z
N MET A 1 -18.31 -8.37 6.37
CA MET A 1 -19.29 -7.76 5.44
C MET A 1 -18.53 -7.53 4.15
N LYS A 2 -18.86 -8.26 3.10
CA LYS A 2 -18.11 -8.28 1.85
C LYS A 2 -18.38 -7.01 1.06
N TYR A 3 -17.33 -6.40 0.53
CA TYR A 3 -17.31 -5.41 -0.56
C TYR A 3 -18.25 -4.20 -0.45
N ARG A 4 -17.67 -3.02 -0.32
CA ARG A 4 -18.37 -1.78 -0.56
C ARG A 4 -17.98 -1.29 -1.96
N THR A 5 -18.68 -1.76 -2.98
CA THR A 5 -18.63 -1.18 -4.33
C THR A 5 -19.51 0.06 -4.32
N LEU A 6 -18.95 1.22 -4.58
CA LEU A 6 -19.68 2.48 -4.72
C LEU A 6 -20.39 2.64 -6.07
N PHE A 7 -20.16 1.75 -7.03
CA PHE A 7 -20.93 1.72 -8.29
C PHE A 7 -21.22 0.29 -8.70
N PRO A 8 -22.48 -0.05 -9.05
CA PRO A 8 -22.74 -1.25 -9.80
C PRO A 8 -22.12 -1.08 -11.20
N PRO A 9 -21.43 -2.08 -11.75
CA PRO A 9 -21.01 -2.01 -13.14
C PRO A 9 -22.24 -1.89 -14.01
N ALA A 10 -22.40 -0.76 -14.68
CA ALA A 10 -23.39 -0.60 -15.71
C ALA A 10 -22.93 -1.39 -16.95
N LEU A 11 -23.08 -2.69 -16.91
CA LEU A 11 -22.98 -3.55 -18.08
C LEU A 11 -24.27 -3.43 -18.88
N THR A 12 -24.42 -2.32 -19.59
CA THR A 12 -25.38 -2.18 -20.67
C THR A 12 -24.63 -1.79 -21.93
N GLY A 13 -24.34 -2.79 -22.74
CA GLY A 13 -23.79 -2.55 -24.07
C GLY A 13 -23.18 -3.77 -24.69
N LEU A 14 -24.03 -4.74 -25.10
CA LEU A 14 -23.64 -5.68 -26.12
C LEU A 14 -23.31 -4.89 -27.41
N LEU A 15 -22.04 -4.66 -27.65
CA LEU A 15 -21.57 -4.12 -28.93
C LEU A 15 -21.45 -5.29 -29.90
N ILE A 16 -22.49 -5.50 -30.68
CA ILE A 16 -22.45 -6.36 -31.88
C ILE A 16 -21.57 -5.64 -32.88
N ILE A 17 -20.29 -5.96 -32.93
CA ILE A 17 -19.40 -5.53 -34.02
C ILE A 17 -19.58 -6.50 -35.19
N SER A 18 -20.42 -6.13 -36.16
CA SER A 18 -20.47 -6.80 -37.43
C SER A 18 -19.27 -6.40 -38.29
N VAL A 19 -18.25 -7.25 -38.36
CA VAL A 19 -17.15 -7.08 -39.32
C VAL A 19 -17.49 -7.83 -40.59
N PHE A 20 -17.73 -7.10 -41.68
CA PHE A 20 -17.80 -7.66 -43.04
C PHE A 20 -16.37 -8.03 -43.49
N SER A 21 -16.06 -9.33 -43.58
CA SER A 21 -14.85 -9.80 -44.23
C SER A 21 -15.12 -10.12 -45.69
N THR A 22 -14.21 -9.67 -46.54
CA THR A 22 -14.20 -9.87 -47.98
C THR A 22 -13.92 -11.34 -48.35
N MET A 23 -14.77 -11.88 -49.24
CA MET A 23 -14.69 -13.24 -49.76
C MET A 23 -13.31 -13.54 -50.41
N LYS A 24 -12.64 -14.57 -49.90
CA LYS A 24 -11.60 -15.33 -50.59
C LYS A 24 -12.13 -16.75 -50.83
N ASN A 25 -11.69 -17.40 -51.93
CA ASN A 25 -12.12 -18.73 -52.38
C ASN A 25 -12.10 -19.76 -51.24
N ASN A 26 -13.28 -20.18 -50.81
CA ASN A 26 -13.49 -21.10 -49.67
C ASN A 26 -13.31 -22.54 -50.16
N THR A 27 -12.49 -23.31 -49.43
CA THR A 27 -12.42 -24.78 -49.54
C THR A 27 -13.70 -25.40 -48.91
N GLU A 28 -13.98 -26.67 -49.15
CA GLU A 28 -15.10 -27.39 -48.52
C GLU A 28 -15.01 -27.39 -47.00
N SER A 29 -13.79 -27.37 -46.46
CA SER A 29 -13.51 -27.24 -45.03
C SER A 29 -13.91 -25.85 -44.47
N ASP A 30 -13.60 -24.78 -45.22
CA ASP A 30 -13.95 -23.42 -44.83
C ASP A 30 -15.49 -23.22 -44.83
N ASN A 31 -16.20 -23.86 -45.79
CA ASN A 31 -17.65 -23.83 -45.83
C ASN A 31 -18.25 -24.51 -44.57
N LYS A 32 -17.73 -25.68 -44.21
CA LYS A 32 -18.20 -26.42 -43.03
C LYS A 32 -17.91 -25.67 -41.71
N TYR A 33 -16.77 -25.03 -41.58
CA TYR A 33 -16.42 -24.15 -40.46
C TYR A 33 -17.43 -23.01 -40.31
N ASN A 34 -17.70 -22.30 -41.41
CA ASN A 34 -18.66 -21.20 -41.42
C ASN A 34 -20.10 -21.67 -41.15
N ASP A 35 -20.48 -22.88 -41.60
CA ASP A 35 -21.79 -23.48 -41.33
C ASP A 35 -21.99 -23.75 -39.83
N TYR A 36 -20.97 -24.30 -39.14
CA TYR A 36 -21.01 -24.49 -37.68
C TYR A 36 -21.17 -23.17 -36.92
N ILE A 37 -20.35 -22.15 -37.27
CA ILE A 37 -20.46 -20.83 -36.63
C ILE A 37 -21.87 -20.24 -36.82
N LYS A 38 -22.41 -20.33 -38.05
CA LYS A 38 -23.77 -19.84 -38.32
C LYS A 38 -24.82 -20.57 -37.50
N GLN A 39 -24.76 -21.91 -37.43
CA GLN A 39 -25.70 -22.74 -36.66
C GLN A 39 -25.56 -22.40 -35.17
N ALA A 40 -24.35 -22.26 -34.63
CA ALA A 40 -24.11 -21.90 -33.25
C ALA A 40 -24.71 -20.53 -32.89
N ARG A 41 -24.47 -19.50 -33.75
CA ARG A 41 -25.03 -18.15 -33.56
C ARG A 41 -26.57 -18.16 -33.63
N ASP A 42 -27.14 -18.91 -34.60
CA ASP A 42 -28.60 -19.05 -34.72
C ASP A 42 -29.19 -19.75 -33.47
N ALA A 43 -28.56 -20.84 -32.99
CA ALA A 43 -28.98 -21.55 -31.79
C ALA A 43 -28.84 -20.66 -30.51
N ALA A 44 -27.76 -19.92 -30.37
CA ALA A 44 -27.55 -18.98 -29.26
C ALA A 44 -28.61 -17.87 -29.25
N ALA A 45 -28.97 -17.33 -30.42
CA ALA A 45 -30.01 -16.31 -30.57
C ALA A 45 -31.42 -16.79 -30.17
N TYR A 46 -31.66 -18.10 -30.26
CA TYR A 46 -32.90 -18.75 -29.79
C TYR A 46 -32.77 -19.37 -28.38
N GLU A 47 -31.67 -19.07 -27.64
CA GLU A 47 -31.41 -19.59 -26.30
C GLU A 47 -31.28 -21.13 -26.24
N ILE A 48 -30.94 -21.77 -27.36
CA ILE A 48 -30.71 -23.23 -27.47
C ILE A 48 -29.21 -23.47 -27.18
N TYR A 49 -28.79 -23.25 -25.94
CA TYR A 49 -27.39 -23.21 -25.55
C TYR A 49 -26.62 -24.51 -25.77
N VAL A 50 -27.29 -25.69 -25.61
CA VAL A 50 -26.69 -27.01 -25.85
C VAL A 50 -26.26 -27.19 -27.32
N ASP A 51 -27.09 -26.75 -28.27
CA ASP A 51 -26.77 -26.84 -29.69
C ASP A 51 -25.71 -25.81 -30.07
N ALA A 52 -25.80 -24.58 -29.54
CA ALA A 52 -24.82 -23.53 -29.75
C ALA A 52 -23.44 -23.97 -29.26
N GLU A 53 -23.33 -24.52 -28.05
CA GLU A 53 -22.12 -25.08 -27.50
C GLU A 53 -21.51 -26.16 -28.42
N ALA A 54 -22.31 -27.14 -28.83
CA ALA A 54 -21.87 -28.23 -29.68
C ALA A 54 -21.26 -27.72 -31.00
N ASP A 55 -21.95 -26.79 -31.67
CA ASP A 55 -21.51 -26.24 -32.95
C ASP A 55 -20.28 -25.35 -32.83
N TYR A 56 -20.16 -24.50 -31.76
CA TYR A 56 -18.96 -23.73 -31.50
C TYR A 56 -17.74 -24.65 -31.21
N LEU A 57 -17.92 -25.73 -30.45
CA LEU A 57 -16.84 -26.69 -30.18
C LEU A 57 -16.39 -27.41 -31.46
N GLU A 58 -17.31 -27.74 -32.40
CA GLU A 58 -16.91 -28.31 -33.68
C GLU A 58 -16.16 -27.30 -34.56
N ALA A 59 -16.58 -26.03 -34.56
CA ALA A 59 -15.85 -24.97 -35.24
C ALA A 59 -14.43 -24.78 -34.70
N LEU A 60 -14.29 -24.75 -33.39
CA LEU A 60 -12.98 -24.60 -32.71
C LEU A 60 -12.03 -25.79 -32.90
N LYS A 61 -12.54 -27.00 -33.18
CA LYS A 61 -11.70 -28.15 -33.59
C LYS A 61 -11.09 -27.94 -34.96
N MET A 62 -11.80 -27.22 -35.84
CA MET A 62 -11.34 -26.97 -37.21
C MET A 62 -10.38 -25.76 -37.28
N ASN A 63 -10.72 -24.69 -36.58
CA ASN A 63 -9.89 -23.48 -36.51
C ASN A 63 -10.05 -22.79 -35.15
N LYS A 64 -8.95 -22.54 -34.47
CA LYS A 64 -8.92 -21.80 -33.22
C LYS A 64 -9.04 -20.31 -33.52
N SER A 65 -10.11 -19.68 -33.06
CA SER A 65 -10.38 -18.27 -33.22
C SER A 65 -10.70 -17.64 -31.86
N LEU A 66 -10.09 -16.52 -31.55
CA LEU A 66 -10.35 -15.77 -30.32
C LEU A 66 -11.82 -15.29 -30.27
N GLU A 67 -12.35 -14.83 -31.41
CA GLU A 67 -13.77 -14.43 -31.55
C GLU A 67 -14.69 -15.58 -31.17
N ILE A 68 -14.46 -16.79 -31.71
CA ILE A 68 -15.32 -17.95 -31.46
C ILE A 68 -15.20 -18.46 -30.01
N TYR A 69 -14.02 -18.40 -29.41
CA TYR A 69 -13.88 -18.67 -27.98
C TYR A 69 -14.70 -17.70 -27.13
N ASN A 70 -14.68 -16.41 -27.50
CA ASN A 70 -15.47 -15.41 -26.79
C ASN A 70 -16.97 -15.66 -26.92
N GLU A 71 -17.47 -15.94 -28.13
CA GLU A 71 -18.88 -16.27 -28.36
C GLU A 71 -19.31 -17.53 -27.58
N LEU A 72 -18.45 -18.54 -27.49
CA LEU A 72 -18.72 -19.74 -26.68
C LEU A 72 -18.76 -19.39 -25.18
N ALA A 73 -17.86 -18.51 -24.72
CA ALA A 73 -17.90 -18.05 -23.32
C ALA A 73 -19.21 -17.29 -23.01
N GLU A 74 -19.70 -16.47 -23.95
CA GLU A 74 -20.99 -15.78 -23.81
C GLU A 74 -22.15 -16.77 -23.69
N VAL A 75 -22.13 -17.86 -24.46
CA VAL A 75 -23.12 -18.95 -24.35
C VAL A 75 -23.05 -19.60 -22.97
N TYR A 76 -21.84 -19.90 -22.46
CA TYR A 76 -21.68 -20.48 -21.13
C TYR A 76 -22.17 -19.52 -20.03
N MET A 77 -21.86 -18.24 -20.14
CA MET A 77 -22.34 -17.23 -19.18
C MET A 77 -23.88 -17.14 -19.19
N ALA A 78 -24.49 -17.15 -20.38
CA ALA A 78 -25.95 -17.12 -20.52
C ALA A 78 -26.65 -18.39 -19.99
N ASP A 79 -25.98 -19.55 -20.09
CA ASP A 79 -26.46 -20.85 -19.57
C ASP A 79 -26.09 -21.09 -18.10
N ASN A 80 -25.51 -20.09 -17.41
CA ASN A 80 -25.04 -20.17 -16.03
C ASN A 80 -23.98 -21.28 -15.79
N LYS A 81 -23.17 -21.57 -16.81
CA LYS A 81 -22.04 -22.51 -16.76
C LYS A 81 -20.73 -21.77 -16.42
N GLU A 82 -20.60 -21.35 -15.17
CA GLU A 82 -19.50 -20.55 -14.70
C GLU A 82 -18.13 -21.20 -14.93
N ASN A 83 -17.99 -22.49 -14.52
CA ASN A 83 -16.72 -23.19 -14.64
C ASN A 83 -16.25 -23.30 -16.08
N GLU A 84 -17.18 -23.59 -17.00
CA GLU A 84 -16.91 -23.71 -18.43
C GLU A 84 -16.51 -22.36 -19.02
N ALA A 85 -17.17 -21.26 -18.65
CA ALA A 85 -16.81 -19.91 -19.06
C ALA A 85 -15.40 -19.54 -18.59
N GLN A 86 -15.05 -19.80 -17.32
CA GLN A 86 -13.72 -19.55 -16.79
C GLN A 86 -12.64 -20.45 -17.44
N ASP A 87 -12.96 -21.69 -17.81
CA ASP A 87 -12.04 -22.57 -18.53
C ASP A 87 -11.78 -22.07 -19.96
N ILE A 88 -12.79 -21.45 -20.61
CA ILE A 88 -12.58 -20.75 -21.89
C ILE A 88 -11.69 -19.53 -21.71
N ALA A 89 -11.85 -18.74 -20.66
CA ALA A 89 -10.97 -17.62 -20.36
C ALA A 89 -9.49 -18.07 -20.27
N LYS A 90 -9.22 -19.13 -19.51
CA LYS A 90 -7.88 -19.74 -19.42
C LYS A 90 -7.38 -20.24 -20.79
N THR A 91 -8.26 -20.82 -21.58
CA THR A 91 -7.94 -21.37 -22.91
C THR A 91 -7.59 -20.27 -23.90
N MET A 92 -8.29 -19.14 -23.89
CA MET A 92 -7.97 -17.98 -24.75
C MET A 92 -6.56 -17.48 -24.53
N VAL A 93 -6.19 -17.19 -23.29
CA VAL A 93 -4.84 -16.71 -22.95
C VAL A 93 -3.74 -17.74 -23.27
N ASN A 94 -4.02 -19.03 -23.07
CA ASN A 94 -3.04 -20.09 -23.38
C ASN A 94 -2.88 -20.30 -24.90
N THR A 95 -3.94 -20.10 -25.66
CA THR A 95 -3.94 -20.27 -27.12
C THR A 95 -3.36 -19.06 -27.83
N PHE A 96 -3.63 -17.86 -27.31
CA PHE A 96 -3.22 -16.57 -27.88
C PHE A 96 -2.37 -15.75 -26.89
N PRO A 97 -1.25 -16.29 -26.41
CA PRO A 97 -0.50 -15.74 -25.26
C PRO A 97 0.18 -14.40 -25.54
N TYR A 98 0.22 -13.93 -26.78
CA TYR A 98 0.79 -12.65 -27.19
C TYR A 98 -0.23 -11.69 -27.80
N GLU A 99 -1.50 -12.00 -27.70
CA GLU A 99 -2.61 -11.14 -28.15
C GLU A 99 -3.22 -10.45 -26.92
N GLY A 100 -3.08 -9.12 -26.78
CA GLY A 100 -3.62 -8.35 -25.67
C GLY A 100 -5.12 -8.56 -25.49
N GLN A 101 -5.86 -8.58 -26.60
CA GLN A 101 -7.30 -8.80 -26.61
C GLN A 101 -7.73 -10.13 -25.95
N ALA A 102 -6.89 -11.18 -26.00
CA ALA A 102 -7.21 -12.44 -25.31
C ALA A 102 -7.26 -12.25 -23.77
N TYR A 103 -6.41 -11.39 -23.24
CA TYR A 103 -6.39 -11.06 -21.83
C TYR A 103 -7.61 -10.19 -21.46
N THR A 104 -7.96 -9.21 -22.28
CA THR A 104 -9.13 -8.36 -22.07
C THR A 104 -10.43 -9.17 -22.03
N LEU A 105 -10.67 -10.03 -23.04
CA LEU A 105 -11.85 -10.89 -23.09
C LEU A 105 -11.90 -11.86 -21.90
N SER A 106 -10.76 -12.43 -21.52
CA SER A 106 -10.68 -13.29 -20.34
C SER A 106 -10.97 -12.53 -19.04
N ALA A 107 -10.48 -11.29 -18.90
CA ALA A 107 -10.77 -10.45 -17.76
C ALA A 107 -12.25 -10.07 -17.68
N GLN A 108 -12.92 -9.83 -18.80
CA GLN A 108 -14.37 -9.57 -18.84
C GLN A 108 -15.19 -10.75 -18.33
N ILE A 109 -14.78 -11.99 -18.65
CA ILE A 109 -15.42 -13.19 -18.10
C ILE A 109 -15.23 -13.24 -16.58
N TYR A 110 -14.02 -13.03 -16.07
CA TYR A 110 -13.76 -13.01 -14.63
C TYR A 110 -14.49 -11.87 -13.91
N MET A 111 -14.62 -10.70 -14.54
CA MET A 111 -15.41 -9.57 -14.00
C MET A 111 -16.87 -9.94 -13.80
N ASN A 112 -17.47 -10.73 -14.71
CA ASN A 112 -18.87 -11.17 -14.61
C ASN A 112 -19.12 -12.02 -13.36
N TYR A 113 -18.09 -12.68 -12.84
CA TYR A 113 -18.16 -13.56 -11.66
C TYR A 113 -17.47 -12.97 -10.42
N GLU A 114 -17.03 -11.72 -10.47
CA GLU A 114 -16.30 -11.04 -9.39
C GLU A 114 -14.99 -11.77 -8.98
N GLU A 115 -14.38 -12.50 -9.92
CA GLU A 115 -13.14 -13.26 -9.72
C GLU A 115 -11.90 -12.36 -9.88
N TYR A 116 -11.83 -11.32 -9.03
CA TYR A 116 -10.78 -10.29 -9.10
C TYR A 116 -9.36 -10.86 -8.98
N SER A 117 -9.17 -11.90 -8.18
CA SER A 117 -7.86 -12.55 -8.00
C SER A 117 -7.31 -13.12 -9.31
N GLU A 118 -8.19 -13.68 -10.14
CA GLU A 118 -7.83 -14.19 -11.47
C GLU A 118 -7.46 -13.04 -12.42
N ILE A 119 -8.14 -11.89 -12.32
CA ILE A 119 -7.81 -10.70 -13.14
C ILE A 119 -6.46 -10.13 -12.75
N TYR A 120 -6.12 -10.02 -11.45
CA TYR A 120 -4.80 -9.57 -11.01
C TYR A 120 -3.69 -10.51 -11.49
N THR A 121 -3.92 -11.83 -11.41
CA THR A 121 -2.99 -12.84 -11.93
C THR A 121 -2.82 -12.72 -13.44
N LEU A 122 -3.92 -12.51 -14.16
CA LEU A 122 -3.94 -12.30 -15.60
C LEU A 122 -3.16 -11.05 -16.00
N TYR A 123 -3.43 -9.93 -15.33
CA TYR A 123 -2.75 -8.65 -15.58
C TYR A 123 -1.25 -8.74 -15.34
N LYS A 124 -0.83 -9.43 -14.27
CA LYS A 124 0.60 -9.68 -14.00
C LYS A 124 1.27 -10.49 -15.13
N LYS A 125 0.60 -11.54 -15.65
CA LYS A 125 1.10 -12.31 -16.81
C LYS A 125 1.21 -11.45 -18.06
N TYR A 126 0.21 -10.61 -18.30
CA TYR A 126 0.16 -9.67 -19.42
C TYR A 126 1.32 -8.65 -19.36
N LYS A 127 1.51 -7.98 -18.22
CA LYS A 127 2.62 -7.03 -18.03
C LYS A 127 4.00 -7.69 -18.17
N ASN A 128 4.18 -8.90 -17.67
CA ASN A 128 5.43 -9.65 -17.82
C ASN A 128 5.78 -9.99 -19.27
N LYS A 129 4.82 -9.91 -20.19
CA LYS A 129 5.01 -10.12 -21.62
C LYS A 129 5.17 -8.81 -22.41
N GLU A 130 5.17 -7.67 -21.70
CA GLU A 130 5.27 -6.33 -22.29
C GLU A 130 4.16 -6.04 -23.32
N LEU A 131 2.96 -6.60 -23.08
CA LEU A 131 1.81 -6.37 -23.93
C LEU A 131 1.13 -5.06 -23.58
N TYR A 132 0.30 -4.54 -24.52
CA TYR A 132 -0.58 -3.41 -24.30
C TYR A 132 -1.94 -3.67 -24.94
N ASP A 133 -3.01 -3.46 -24.18
CA ASP A 133 -4.40 -3.48 -24.64
C ASP A 133 -5.22 -2.54 -23.76
N GLU A 134 -5.85 -1.55 -24.37
CA GLU A 134 -6.57 -0.47 -23.68
C GLU A 134 -7.70 -1.02 -22.79
N GLY A 135 -8.43 -2.03 -23.26
CA GLY A 135 -9.55 -2.62 -22.51
C GLY A 135 -9.11 -3.32 -21.23
N LEU A 136 -7.96 -3.99 -21.24
CA LEU A 136 -7.42 -4.61 -20.02
C LEU A 136 -6.89 -3.56 -19.03
N GLU A 137 -6.25 -2.50 -19.53
CA GLU A 137 -5.80 -1.40 -18.66
C GLU A 137 -6.99 -0.72 -17.98
N GLU A 138 -8.10 -0.50 -18.71
CA GLU A 138 -9.33 0.06 -18.17
C GLU A 138 -9.95 -0.85 -17.10
N ILE A 139 -10.12 -2.15 -17.37
CA ILE A 139 -10.63 -3.13 -16.40
C ILE A 139 -9.75 -3.14 -15.13
N TYR A 140 -8.42 -3.14 -15.31
CA TYR A 140 -7.50 -3.14 -14.17
C TYR A 140 -7.61 -1.86 -13.35
N SER A 141 -7.71 -0.71 -14.00
CA SER A 141 -7.88 0.59 -13.33
C SER A 141 -9.12 0.62 -12.43
N ASP A 142 -10.23 0.00 -12.88
CA ASP A 142 -11.47 -0.04 -12.11
C ASP A 142 -11.37 -0.89 -10.83
N ILE A 143 -10.49 -1.89 -10.82
CA ILE A 143 -10.37 -2.83 -9.69
C ILE A 143 -9.07 -2.67 -8.90
N GLU A 144 -8.11 -1.88 -9.37
CA GLU A 144 -6.77 -1.78 -8.79
C GLU A 144 -6.79 -1.47 -7.29
N TRP A 145 -7.76 -0.67 -6.85
CA TRP A 145 -7.86 -0.19 -5.47
C TRP A 145 -9.01 -0.82 -4.69
N LEU A 146 -9.59 -1.91 -5.17
CA LEU A 146 -10.56 -2.67 -4.38
C LEU A 146 -9.90 -3.24 -3.13
N TYR A 147 -10.61 -3.16 -2.01
CA TYR A 147 -10.12 -3.62 -0.72
C TYR A 147 -11.20 -4.35 0.08
N GLU A 148 -10.76 -5.16 1.02
CA GLU A 148 -11.59 -5.73 2.07
C GLU A 148 -11.22 -5.17 3.44
N LEU A 149 -12.18 -5.23 4.37
CA LEU A 149 -11.98 -4.88 5.77
C LEU A 149 -11.59 -6.16 6.54
N GLY A 150 -10.44 -6.10 7.20
CA GLY A 150 -9.93 -7.19 8.02
C GLY A 150 -10.26 -7.04 9.50
N ASN A 151 -9.36 -7.52 10.34
CA ASN A 151 -9.53 -7.53 11.80
C ASN A 151 -9.60 -6.12 12.40
N GLN A 152 -10.28 -6.04 13.54
CA GLN A 152 -10.43 -4.81 14.34
C GLN A 152 -9.45 -4.80 15.51
N TYR A 153 -9.02 -3.59 15.90
CA TYR A 153 -8.07 -3.33 16.98
C TYR A 153 -8.52 -2.11 17.81
N GLY A 154 -8.01 -1.98 19.02
CA GLY A 154 -8.24 -0.80 19.86
C GLY A 154 -7.36 0.36 19.40
N GLU A 155 -6.11 0.38 19.86
CA GLU A 155 -5.10 1.34 19.41
C GLU A 155 -4.09 0.66 18.49
N VAL A 156 -3.49 1.40 17.60
CA VAL A 156 -2.48 0.91 16.65
C VAL A 156 -1.32 1.91 16.54
N ASP A 157 -0.12 1.39 16.37
CA ASP A 157 1.06 2.15 15.96
C ASP A 157 1.25 2.06 14.44
N THR A 158 2.43 2.33 13.93
CA THR A 158 2.76 2.16 12.52
C THR A 158 3.49 0.82 12.27
N PHE A 159 3.35 0.30 11.04
CA PHE A 159 4.13 -0.86 10.64
C PHE A 159 5.64 -0.53 10.59
N ALA A 160 6.42 -1.36 11.25
CA ALA A 160 7.86 -1.29 11.22
C ALA A 160 8.43 -2.70 11.15
N ASN A 161 9.31 -2.96 10.17
CA ASN A 161 9.89 -4.27 9.92
C ASN A 161 8.84 -5.41 9.85
N GLY A 162 7.70 -5.14 9.20
CA GLY A 162 6.61 -6.11 9.00
C GLY A 162 5.71 -6.38 10.21
N LEU A 163 5.97 -5.74 11.36
CA LEU A 163 5.12 -5.83 12.56
C LEU A 163 4.55 -4.44 12.94
N CYS A 164 3.37 -4.44 13.54
CA CYS A 164 2.70 -3.26 14.07
C CYS A 164 2.28 -3.52 15.52
N ALA A 165 2.61 -2.62 16.42
CA ALA A 165 2.09 -2.69 17.78
C ALA A 165 0.60 -2.33 17.81
N ILE A 166 -0.18 -3.12 18.53
CA ILE A 166 -1.64 -2.93 18.67
C ILE A 166 -2.09 -3.21 20.09
N THR A 167 -3.24 -2.64 20.48
CA THR A 167 -4.04 -3.13 21.59
C THR A 167 -5.27 -3.86 21.04
N MET A 168 -5.81 -4.80 21.81
CA MET A 168 -7.14 -5.35 21.49
C MET A 168 -8.21 -4.30 21.89
N GLY A 169 -9.32 -4.26 21.14
CA GLY A 169 -10.41 -3.31 21.39
C GLY A 169 -11.07 -3.43 22.76
N GLU A 170 -12.38 -3.18 22.85
CA GLU A 170 -13.13 -3.12 24.12
C GLU A 170 -12.95 -4.32 25.05
N ASP A 171 -12.61 -5.49 24.51
CA ASP A 171 -12.34 -6.72 25.27
C ASP A 171 -10.90 -6.82 25.81
N GLY A 172 -10.04 -5.82 25.53
CA GLY A 172 -8.63 -5.80 25.93
C GLY A 172 -8.42 -5.06 27.27
N ASP A 173 -7.32 -5.38 27.93
CA ASP A 173 -6.89 -4.73 29.18
C ASP A 173 -6.01 -3.48 28.93
N GLY A 174 -5.96 -2.99 27.67
CA GLY A 174 -5.13 -1.85 27.26
C GLY A 174 -3.65 -2.20 27.12
N THR A 175 -3.29 -3.50 27.17
CA THR A 175 -1.91 -3.92 26.93
C THR A 175 -1.62 -4.06 25.44
N TRP A 176 -0.33 -3.87 25.10
CA TRP A 176 0.19 -3.90 23.74
C TRP A 176 0.73 -5.29 23.38
N GLY A 177 0.49 -5.68 22.14
CA GLY A 177 1.08 -6.83 21.46
C GLY A 177 1.41 -6.48 20.02
N TYR A 178 1.61 -7.47 19.15
CA TYR A 178 1.97 -7.19 17.76
C TYR A 178 1.22 -8.07 16.77
N ILE A 179 0.86 -7.46 15.65
CA ILE A 179 0.36 -8.11 14.46
C ILE A 179 1.39 -8.02 13.32
N ASN A 180 1.34 -8.93 12.36
CA ASN A 180 2.11 -8.83 11.13
C ASN A 180 1.37 -8.00 10.07
N SER A 181 2.01 -7.82 8.90
CA SER A 181 1.48 -7.06 7.77
C SER A 181 0.15 -7.60 7.22
N THR A 182 -0.23 -8.83 7.53
CA THR A 182 -1.53 -9.43 7.13
C THR A 182 -2.59 -9.36 8.23
N GLY A 183 -2.30 -8.71 9.37
CA GLY A 183 -3.22 -8.60 10.51
C GLY A 183 -3.27 -9.81 11.44
N LYS A 184 -2.38 -10.79 11.23
CA LYS A 184 -2.27 -11.93 12.13
C LYS A 184 -1.51 -11.54 13.39
N LYS A 185 -2.08 -11.83 14.57
CA LYS A 185 -1.39 -11.64 15.85
C LYS A 185 -0.18 -12.58 15.96
N ILE A 186 1.01 -11.98 16.19
CA ILE A 186 2.30 -12.67 16.32
C ILE A 186 2.73 -12.71 17.77
N ILE A 187 2.57 -11.59 18.50
CA ILE A 187 2.93 -11.47 19.90
C ILE A 187 1.69 -11.06 20.69
N ASP A 188 1.36 -11.82 21.73
CA ASP A 188 0.20 -11.54 22.57
C ASP A 188 0.30 -10.19 23.28
N CYS A 189 -0.85 -9.54 23.46
CA CYS A 189 -0.96 -8.30 24.21
C CYS A 189 -0.66 -8.57 25.69
N LYS A 190 0.42 -8.01 26.20
CA LYS A 190 0.91 -8.20 27.58
C LYS A 190 1.87 -7.10 28.04
N TYR A 191 2.19 -6.15 27.18
CA TYR A 191 3.11 -5.07 27.50
C TYR A 191 2.36 -3.79 27.82
N LYS A 192 2.87 -3.03 28.76
CA LYS A 192 2.37 -1.69 29.06
C LYS A 192 2.71 -0.70 27.96
N TYR A 193 3.85 -0.92 27.28
CA TYR A 193 4.31 -0.20 26.11
C TYR A 193 4.99 -1.17 25.15
N ALA A 194 4.81 -0.97 23.87
CA ALA A 194 5.44 -1.73 22.81
C ALA A 194 5.87 -0.77 21.69
N GLY A 195 7.16 -0.61 21.49
CA GLY A 195 7.71 0.24 20.43
C GLY A 195 7.85 -0.50 19.11
N PRO A 196 8.11 0.21 18.01
CA PRO A 196 8.25 -0.40 16.69
C PRO A 196 9.45 -1.33 16.60
N PHE A 197 9.34 -2.35 15.74
CA PHE A 197 10.47 -3.21 15.40
C PHE A 197 11.42 -2.50 14.44
N ILE A 198 12.69 -2.38 14.83
CA ILE A 198 13.76 -1.86 14.00
C ILE A 198 14.95 -2.80 14.17
N ASN A 199 15.60 -3.20 13.07
CA ASN A 199 16.70 -4.20 13.11
C ASN A 199 16.31 -5.48 13.88
N ASP A 200 15.09 -5.99 13.66
CA ASP A 200 14.53 -7.21 14.24
C ASP A 200 14.36 -7.20 15.77
N ILE A 201 14.45 -6.04 16.42
CA ILE A 201 14.18 -5.87 17.84
C ILE A 201 13.22 -4.72 18.12
N ALA A 202 12.45 -4.84 19.19
CA ALA A 202 11.58 -3.79 19.68
C ALA A 202 11.75 -3.56 21.19
N PRO A 203 11.74 -2.30 21.67
CA PRO A 203 11.70 -2.00 23.09
C PRO A 203 10.29 -2.25 23.62
N VAL A 204 10.19 -2.89 24.78
CA VAL A 204 8.91 -3.09 25.48
C VAL A 204 9.04 -2.74 26.96
N GLU A 205 7.95 -2.21 27.53
CA GLU A 205 7.78 -2.04 28.96
C GLU A 205 6.78 -3.06 29.48
N THR A 206 7.14 -3.83 30.48
CA THR A 206 6.20 -4.71 31.16
C THR A 206 5.25 -3.95 32.08
N VAL A 207 4.16 -4.58 32.49
CA VAL A 207 3.22 -4.05 33.50
C VAL A 207 3.91 -3.75 34.86
N ASN A 208 5.11 -4.33 35.10
CA ASN A 208 5.92 -4.06 36.29
C ASN A 208 7.00 -2.98 36.07
N ASN A 209 6.88 -2.18 35.02
CA ASN A 209 7.81 -1.10 34.62
C ASN A 209 9.25 -1.58 34.36
N ILE A 210 9.42 -2.78 33.81
CA ILE A 210 10.73 -3.32 33.41
C ILE A 210 10.87 -3.18 31.91
N TRP A 211 11.92 -2.50 31.46
CA TRP A 211 12.27 -2.32 30.06
C TRP A 211 13.24 -3.41 29.58
N TYR A 212 12.98 -3.97 28.40
CA TYR A 212 13.89 -4.85 27.68
C TYR A 212 13.54 -4.90 26.18
N PHE A 213 14.41 -5.52 25.38
CA PHE A 213 14.17 -5.74 23.97
C PHE A 213 13.66 -7.16 23.73
N ILE A 214 12.76 -7.27 22.75
CA ILE A 214 12.25 -8.55 22.25
C ILE A 214 12.63 -8.72 20.78
N ASP A 215 12.70 -9.98 20.32
CA ASP A 215 12.76 -10.33 18.90
C ASP A 215 11.37 -10.41 18.26
N MET A 216 11.35 -10.70 16.95
CA MET A 216 10.15 -10.80 16.15
C MET A 216 9.17 -11.89 16.63
N GLU A 217 9.64 -12.89 17.39
CA GLU A 217 8.85 -13.95 18.03
C GLU A 217 8.40 -13.60 19.45
N GLY A 218 8.82 -12.44 19.98
CA GLY A 218 8.48 -11.98 21.32
C GLY A 218 9.39 -12.55 22.43
N ASN A 219 10.53 -13.18 22.06
CA ASN A 219 11.49 -13.65 23.03
C ASN A 219 12.36 -12.50 23.54
N LYS A 220 12.67 -12.51 24.84
CA LYS A 220 13.53 -11.52 25.44
C LYS A 220 14.97 -11.64 24.91
N LYS A 221 15.47 -10.59 24.27
CA LYS A 221 16.81 -10.57 23.66
C LYS A 221 17.84 -9.89 24.55
N LYS A 222 17.68 -8.60 24.76
CA LYS A 222 18.69 -7.77 25.41
C LYS A 222 18.08 -7.08 26.61
N VAL A 223 18.79 -7.14 27.72
CA VAL A 223 18.48 -6.35 28.90
C VAL A 223 19.55 -5.26 28.99
N LEU A 224 19.12 -4.04 29.23
CA LEU A 224 20.03 -2.94 29.51
C LEU A 224 20.57 -3.07 30.95
N ASN A 225 21.32 -4.14 31.22
CA ASN A 225 21.77 -4.49 32.56
C ASN A 225 23.08 -3.80 32.99
N LYS A 226 23.70 -3.06 32.09
CA LYS A 226 24.88 -2.24 32.35
C LYS A 226 24.54 -0.77 32.57
N LEU A 227 23.27 -0.39 32.38
CA LEU A 227 22.80 0.97 32.52
C LEU A 227 21.92 1.09 33.77
N ASP A 228 22.29 2.03 34.62
CA ASP A 228 21.50 2.36 35.81
C ASP A 228 20.39 3.37 35.46
N ASN A 229 19.27 3.31 36.20
CA ASN A 229 18.20 4.30 36.12
C ASN A 229 17.55 4.47 34.74
N VAL A 230 17.39 3.40 33.95
CA VAL A 230 16.63 3.45 32.69
C VAL A 230 15.15 3.76 32.99
N LYS A 231 14.67 4.92 32.54
CA LYS A 231 13.27 5.39 32.67
C LYS A 231 12.52 5.39 31.37
N GLY A 232 13.24 5.31 30.25
CA GLY A 232 12.68 5.23 28.93
C GLY A 232 13.71 4.78 27.91
N ILE A 233 13.23 4.18 26.84
CA ILE A 233 14.03 3.80 25.68
C ILE A 233 13.32 4.35 24.46
N GLY A 234 14.02 5.08 23.62
CA GLY A 234 13.50 5.54 22.33
C GLY A 234 13.61 4.45 21.25
N TYR A 235 13.31 4.82 20.03
CA TYR A 235 13.40 3.92 18.87
C TYR A 235 14.86 3.57 18.57
N VAL A 236 15.15 2.28 18.52
CA VAL A 236 16.53 1.75 18.40
C VAL A 236 16.81 1.43 16.95
N CYS A 237 17.72 2.19 16.35
CA CYS A 237 18.26 1.94 15.02
C CYS A 237 19.77 1.69 15.12
N ASP A 238 20.58 2.71 14.76
CA ASP A 238 22.05 2.63 14.77
C ASP A 238 22.62 2.80 16.19
N ALA A 239 21.84 3.37 17.11
CA ALA A 239 22.18 3.52 18.53
C ALA A 239 20.93 3.37 19.41
N ILE A 240 21.17 3.18 20.71
CA ILE A 240 20.12 3.02 21.73
C ILE A 240 19.91 4.36 22.46
N PRO A 241 18.83 5.11 22.17
CA PRO A 241 18.50 6.30 22.95
C PRO A 241 17.84 5.88 24.28
N VAL A 242 18.42 6.35 25.39
CA VAL A 242 17.98 6.01 26.75
C VAL A 242 17.73 7.29 27.56
N PHE A 243 16.58 7.34 28.21
CA PHE A 243 16.24 8.38 29.17
C PHE A 243 16.49 7.90 30.59
N ASN A 244 17.29 8.63 31.37
CA ASN A 244 17.61 8.28 32.76
C ASN A 244 16.68 8.92 33.81
N GLY A 245 15.70 9.72 33.36
CA GLY A 245 14.81 10.49 34.22
C GLY A 245 15.12 11.99 34.24
N GLU A 246 16.28 12.40 33.73
CA GLU A 246 16.72 13.80 33.64
C GLU A 246 17.09 14.18 32.21
N VAL A 247 17.94 13.38 31.55
CA VAL A 247 18.40 13.64 30.18
C VAL A 247 18.41 12.37 29.34
N TRP A 248 18.41 12.58 28.04
CA TRP A 248 18.61 11.53 27.05
C TRP A 248 20.11 11.37 26.74
N ALA A 249 20.49 10.12 26.47
CA ALA A 249 21.82 9.71 26.04
C ALA A 249 21.72 8.62 24.96
N TYR A 250 22.73 8.55 24.10
CA TYR A 250 22.87 7.45 23.14
C TYR A 250 23.96 6.47 23.57
N TYR A 251 23.64 5.21 23.39
CA TYR A 251 24.55 4.10 23.71
C TYR A 251 24.71 3.18 22.51
N THR A 252 25.90 2.59 22.37
CA THR A 252 26.14 1.52 21.43
C THR A 252 25.38 0.26 21.85
N ASP A 253 25.34 -0.72 20.98
CA ASP A 253 24.83 -2.06 21.26
C ASP A 253 25.50 -2.73 22.48
N ASP A 254 26.77 -2.48 22.73
CA ASP A 254 27.52 -2.95 23.91
C ASP A 254 27.26 -2.11 25.17
N GLN A 255 26.32 -1.18 25.10
CA GLN A 255 25.94 -0.26 26.17
C GLN A 255 27.08 0.66 26.60
N LYS A 256 27.92 1.08 25.65
CA LYS A 256 28.92 2.13 25.86
C LYS A 256 28.30 3.47 25.46
N LEU A 257 28.54 4.48 26.32
CA LEU A 257 28.05 5.84 26.04
C LEU A 257 28.68 6.39 24.76
N ILE A 258 27.84 6.94 23.88
CA ILE A 258 28.26 7.72 22.71
C ILE A 258 28.23 9.20 23.06
N CYS A 259 27.07 9.70 23.47
CA CYS A 259 26.88 11.09 23.88
C CYS A 259 25.65 11.22 24.79
N GLU A 260 25.55 12.32 25.54
CA GLU A 260 24.46 12.56 26.49
C GLU A 260 24.17 14.05 26.70
N GLY A 261 23.12 14.33 27.48
CA GLY A 261 22.81 15.68 27.93
C GLY A 261 21.78 16.37 26.99
N TYR A 262 20.90 15.60 26.38
CA TYR A 262 19.83 16.11 25.55
C TYR A 262 18.49 16.10 26.32
N ASP A 263 17.68 17.13 26.07
CA ASP A 263 16.30 17.18 26.58
C ASP A 263 15.37 16.25 25.79
N GLU A 264 15.66 16.07 24.47
CA GLU A 264 15.02 15.10 23.59
C GLU A 264 16.06 14.46 22.67
N ALA A 265 15.88 13.17 22.40
CA ALA A 265 16.73 12.39 21.52
C ALA A 265 15.86 11.46 20.66
N MET A 266 15.91 11.68 19.35
CA MET A 266 15.16 10.91 18.37
C MET A 266 15.92 9.66 17.93
N ALA A 267 15.34 8.83 17.06
CA ALA A 267 16.03 7.65 16.55
C ALA A 267 17.31 8.05 15.81
N MET A 268 18.42 7.39 16.13
CA MET A 268 19.64 7.47 15.33
C MET A 268 19.52 6.46 14.19
N ALA A 269 19.23 6.95 13.01
CA ALA A 269 18.99 6.13 11.82
C ALA A 269 19.69 6.74 10.60
N ASN A 270 20.15 5.87 9.69
CA ASN A 270 20.92 6.28 8.51
C ASN A 270 22.17 7.11 8.88
N GLY A 271 22.76 6.86 10.07
CA GLY A 271 23.92 7.55 10.60
C GLY A 271 23.64 8.89 11.30
N TYR A 272 22.36 9.30 11.47
CA TYR A 272 22.01 10.61 12.00
C TYR A 272 20.82 10.55 12.96
N ALA A 273 20.80 11.50 13.91
CA ALA A 273 19.69 11.69 14.84
C ALA A 273 19.37 13.18 15.03
N ALA A 274 18.10 13.50 15.21
CA ALA A 274 17.70 14.80 15.70
C ALA A 274 17.73 14.82 17.23
N VAL A 275 18.35 15.83 17.80
CA VAL A 275 18.44 16.05 19.25
C VAL A 275 18.05 17.47 19.61
N ARG A 276 17.46 17.65 20.80
CA ARG A 276 17.15 18.97 21.33
C ARG A 276 17.93 19.26 22.61
N LYS A 277 18.43 20.49 22.68
CA LYS A 277 19.02 21.04 23.90
C LYS A 277 18.50 22.46 24.12
N GLY A 278 17.80 22.68 25.21
CA GLY A 278 17.04 23.90 25.41
C GLY A 278 15.94 24.07 24.32
N ASN A 279 16.00 25.18 23.63
CA ASN A 279 15.06 25.49 22.53
C ASN A 279 15.65 25.22 21.13
N SER A 280 16.79 24.55 21.06
CA SER A 280 17.51 24.35 19.81
C SER A 280 17.58 22.88 19.43
N TRP A 281 17.14 22.59 18.20
CA TRP A 281 17.30 21.29 17.57
C TRP A 281 18.53 21.29 16.66
N GLN A 282 19.19 20.15 16.56
CA GLN A 282 20.35 19.91 15.71
C GLN A 282 20.34 18.45 15.24
N LEU A 283 20.89 18.20 14.03
CA LEU A 283 21.29 16.87 13.62
C LEU A 283 22.67 16.54 14.15
N ILE A 284 22.83 15.34 14.71
CA ILE A 284 24.10 14.76 15.12
C ILE A 284 24.40 13.51 14.31
N ASN A 285 25.67 13.17 14.18
CA ASN A 285 26.14 11.95 13.57
C ASN A 285 26.29 10.81 14.62
N GLU A 286 26.69 9.62 14.20
CA GLU A 286 26.90 8.43 15.06
C GLU A 286 27.94 8.63 16.19
N LYS A 287 28.75 9.68 16.12
CA LYS A 287 29.70 10.03 17.17
C LYS A 287 29.16 11.04 18.18
N GLY A 288 27.93 11.53 17.95
CA GLY A 288 27.34 12.60 18.75
C GLY A 288 27.82 14.00 18.37
N GLU A 289 28.51 14.16 17.24
CA GLU A 289 28.97 15.46 16.74
C GLU A 289 27.87 16.11 15.89
N GLY A 290 27.70 17.42 16.00
CA GLY A 290 26.81 18.19 15.14
C GLY A 290 27.21 18.03 13.67
N VAL A 291 26.23 17.75 12.80
CA VAL A 291 26.48 17.58 11.36
C VAL A 291 26.82 18.92 10.70
N THR A 292 26.17 19.99 11.16
CA THR A 292 26.41 21.35 10.73
C THR A 292 26.43 22.28 11.95
N ASP A 293 26.93 23.51 11.79
CA ASP A 293 26.85 24.56 12.82
C ASP A 293 25.42 25.15 12.91
N GLN A 294 24.49 24.72 12.04
CA GLN A 294 23.13 25.24 12.03
C GLN A 294 22.32 24.64 13.17
N VAL A 295 21.53 25.49 13.79
CA VAL A 295 20.54 25.12 14.79
C VAL A 295 19.14 25.55 14.34
N TYR A 296 18.18 24.76 14.69
CA TYR A 296 16.79 24.93 14.26
C TYR A 296 15.87 25.08 15.47
N THR A 297 14.69 25.64 15.25
CA THR A 297 13.63 25.66 16.26
C THR A 297 12.83 24.37 16.30
N ASP A 298 12.91 23.57 15.24
CA ASP A 298 12.29 22.25 15.12
C ASP A 298 12.94 21.45 13.99
N ILE A 299 12.92 20.13 14.06
CA ILE A 299 13.29 19.19 13.00
C ILE A 299 12.17 18.17 12.87
N VAL A 300 11.69 17.95 11.66
CA VAL A 300 10.65 16.96 11.39
C VAL A 300 11.20 15.56 11.61
N VAL A 301 10.44 14.74 12.32
CA VAL A 301 10.68 13.30 12.44
C VAL A 301 9.43 12.54 12.01
N ASP A 302 9.62 11.31 11.52
CA ASP A 302 8.52 10.42 11.24
C ASP A 302 7.98 9.73 12.52
N ASP A 303 6.96 8.88 12.36
CA ASP A 303 6.35 8.13 13.45
C ASP A 303 7.33 7.15 14.15
N LYS A 304 8.53 6.94 13.60
CA LYS A 304 9.63 6.13 14.19
C LYS A 304 10.76 6.99 14.76
N GLY A 305 10.56 8.29 14.83
CA GLY A 305 11.58 9.24 15.30
C GLY A 305 12.75 9.44 14.35
N ILE A 306 12.65 9.02 13.09
CA ILE A 306 13.69 9.20 12.09
C ILE A 306 13.61 10.61 11.54
N ALA A 307 14.73 11.34 11.52
CA ALA A 307 14.80 12.73 11.07
C ALA A 307 15.38 12.90 9.66
N TYR A 308 16.13 11.92 9.14
CA TYR A 308 16.85 12.04 7.88
C TYR A 308 16.64 10.84 6.96
N ARG A 309 16.27 11.14 5.69
CA ARG A 309 16.21 10.16 4.57
C ARG A 309 16.59 10.87 3.29
N ASN A 310 17.88 10.95 2.96
CA ASN A 310 18.47 11.72 1.85
C ASN A 310 18.25 13.24 1.94
N SER A 311 17.26 13.68 2.69
CA SER A 311 16.95 15.06 3.05
C SER A 311 16.27 15.12 4.41
N TYR A 312 16.18 16.29 4.99
CA TYR A 312 15.40 16.55 6.20
C TYR A 312 14.66 17.88 6.09
N PHE A 313 13.61 18.02 6.88
CA PHE A 313 12.89 19.27 7.02
C PHE A 313 13.17 19.87 8.39
N ALA A 314 13.57 21.14 8.41
CA ALA A 314 13.88 21.84 9.63
C ALA A 314 13.32 23.27 9.62
N LYS A 315 13.00 23.79 10.81
CA LYS A 315 12.32 25.05 11.01
C LYS A 315 13.29 26.14 11.43
N GLN A 316 13.34 27.20 10.64
CA GLN A 316 14.01 28.46 10.99
C GLN A 316 13.05 29.62 10.70
N ASN A 317 13.10 30.68 11.53
CA ASN A 317 12.26 31.86 11.38
C ASN A 317 10.74 31.56 11.22
N GLY A 318 10.27 30.51 11.94
CA GLY A 318 8.87 30.12 11.96
C GLY A 318 8.38 29.28 10.79
N LYS A 319 9.26 28.95 9.82
CA LYS A 319 8.92 28.15 8.64
C LYS A 319 9.89 26.98 8.45
N TYR A 320 9.37 25.88 7.86
CA TYR A 320 10.18 24.76 7.46
C TYR A 320 10.74 24.95 6.05
N ARG A 321 11.92 24.40 5.83
CA ARG A 321 12.55 24.22 4.54
C ARG A 321 13.14 22.80 4.46
N MET A 322 13.35 22.32 3.27
CA MET A 322 14.05 21.07 3.01
C MET A 322 15.55 21.31 2.88
N TYR A 323 16.36 20.43 3.48
CA TYR A 323 17.81 20.53 3.52
C TYR A 323 18.47 19.23 3.12
N ASP A 324 19.64 19.31 2.49
CA ASP A 324 20.57 18.19 2.38
C ASP A 324 21.35 17.99 3.68
N ILE A 325 22.19 16.94 3.74
CA ILE A 325 22.95 16.63 4.96
C ILE A 325 23.99 17.70 5.31
N ASP A 326 24.50 18.43 4.34
CA ASP A 326 25.46 19.53 4.55
C ASP A 326 24.79 20.83 5.02
N GLY A 327 23.45 20.82 5.16
CA GLY A 327 22.65 21.97 5.58
C GLY A 327 22.34 22.96 4.47
N ASN A 328 22.53 22.59 3.19
CA ASN A 328 22.11 23.42 2.06
C ASN A 328 20.61 23.25 1.83
N VAL A 329 19.95 24.36 1.50
CA VAL A 329 18.52 24.34 1.19
C VAL A 329 18.29 23.66 -0.15
N ILE A 330 17.34 22.72 -0.18
CA ILE A 330 16.86 22.05 -1.39
C ILE A 330 15.59 22.75 -1.88
N GLY A 331 15.63 23.26 -3.09
CA GLY A 331 14.49 23.97 -3.71
C GLY A 331 14.18 25.33 -3.07
N ASP A 332 13.09 25.94 -3.49
CA ASP A 332 12.65 27.28 -3.05
C ASP A 332 11.50 27.19 -2.01
N GLY A 333 11.03 25.97 -1.69
CA GLY A 333 9.87 25.72 -0.85
C GLY A 333 10.01 26.27 0.56
N VAL A 334 8.95 26.93 1.03
CA VAL A 334 8.81 27.45 2.39
C VAL A 334 7.47 27.00 2.93
N PHE A 335 7.49 26.19 3.99
CA PHE A 335 6.34 25.44 4.45
C PHE A 335 5.94 25.85 5.87
N ASP A 336 4.63 25.74 6.17
CA ASP A 336 4.10 25.90 7.53
C ASP A 336 4.38 24.65 8.36
N ASN A 337 4.33 23.48 7.71
CA ASN A 337 4.64 22.17 8.27
C ASN A 337 5.14 21.24 7.16
N ALA A 338 5.73 20.11 7.52
CA ALA A 338 6.21 19.09 6.57
C ALA A 338 6.21 17.70 7.21
N ARG A 339 6.19 16.66 6.39
CA ARG A 339 6.44 15.27 6.76
C ARG A 339 7.61 14.74 5.94
N LEU A 340 8.36 13.78 6.48
CA LEU A 340 9.47 13.17 5.74
C LEU A 340 8.96 12.35 4.56
N PHE A 341 9.82 12.16 3.58
CA PHE A 341 9.60 11.13 2.56
C PHE A 341 9.54 9.75 3.22
N ASN A 342 8.58 8.92 2.83
CA ASN A 342 8.62 7.52 3.21
C ASN A 342 9.69 6.76 2.39
N PRO A 343 10.22 5.63 2.87
CA PRO A 343 11.17 4.81 2.12
C PRO A 343 10.60 4.45 0.73
N GLY A 344 11.39 4.68 -0.33
CA GLY A 344 10.99 4.41 -1.70
C GLY A 344 9.91 5.33 -2.27
N SER A 345 9.53 6.39 -1.56
CA SER A 345 8.54 7.37 -2.01
C SER A 345 9.17 8.53 -2.78
N ASP A 346 8.47 9.00 -3.80
CA ASP A 346 8.87 10.15 -4.61
C ASP A 346 8.35 11.48 -4.05
N TYR A 347 7.31 11.47 -3.19
CA TYR A 347 6.62 12.68 -2.74
C TYR A 347 6.47 12.74 -1.22
N ALA A 348 6.80 13.90 -0.66
CA ALA A 348 6.60 14.24 0.75
C ALA A 348 5.45 15.23 0.93
N ALA A 349 4.67 15.06 2.00
CA ALA A 349 3.60 15.99 2.33
C ALA A 349 4.15 17.27 2.96
N VAL A 350 3.67 18.42 2.49
CA VAL A 350 4.02 19.75 3.01
C VAL A 350 2.77 20.61 3.18
N MET A 351 2.78 21.47 4.21
CA MET A 351 1.68 22.40 4.45
C MET A 351 2.06 23.81 3.99
N ILE A 352 1.18 24.44 3.22
CA ILE A 352 1.28 25.83 2.78
C ILE A 352 -0.07 26.52 3.05
N ASN A 353 -0.04 27.63 3.76
CA ASN A 353 -1.24 28.40 4.12
C ASN A 353 -2.34 27.55 4.82
N GLY A 354 -1.90 26.61 5.66
CA GLY A 354 -2.81 25.76 6.44
C GLY A 354 -3.45 24.60 5.66
N LYS A 355 -2.99 24.35 4.42
CA LYS A 355 -3.41 23.23 3.59
C LYS A 355 -2.22 22.37 3.21
N TRP A 356 -2.45 21.06 3.14
CA TRP A 356 -1.45 20.07 2.74
C TRP A 356 -1.49 19.81 1.24
N GLY A 357 -0.33 19.72 0.64
CA GLY A 357 -0.03 19.27 -0.70
C GLY A 357 1.28 18.49 -0.69
N PHE A 358 1.94 18.34 -1.84
CA PHE A 358 3.12 17.49 -1.93
C PHE A 358 4.24 18.11 -2.74
N VAL A 359 5.47 17.74 -2.35
CA VAL A 359 6.71 18.11 -3.05
C VAL A 359 7.50 16.86 -3.43
N ASP A 360 8.26 16.95 -4.52
CA ASP A 360 9.25 15.95 -4.92
C ASP A 360 10.61 16.13 -4.19
N ALA A 361 11.55 15.25 -4.46
CA ALA A 361 12.89 15.28 -3.86
C ALA A 361 13.74 16.51 -4.24
N SER A 362 13.34 17.30 -5.24
CA SER A 362 13.96 18.59 -5.57
C SER A 362 13.33 19.78 -4.81
N GLY A 363 12.30 19.51 -4.00
CA GLY A 363 11.52 20.53 -3.30
C GLY A 363 10.47 21.23 -4.18
N LYS A 364 10.25 20.73 -5.41
CA LYS A 364 9.24 21.26 -6.33
C LYS A 364 7.86 20.72 -5.94
N GLN A 365 6.88 21.63 -5.88
CA GLN A 365 5.48 21.26 -5.66
C GLN A 365 4.95 20.44 -6.84
N VAL A 366 4.33 19.29 -6.53
CA VAL A 366 3.78 18.32 -7.50
C VAL A 366 2.27 18.16 -7.37
N ILE A 367 1.72 18.32 -6.15
CA ILE A 367 0.28 18.35 -5.88
C ILE A 367 -0.03 19.63 -5.09
N GLU A 368 -1.05 20.35 -5.52
CA GLU A 368 -1.45 21.63 -4.92
C GLU A 368 -1.93 21.44 -3.47
N PRO A 369 -1.67 22.43 -2.57
CA PRO A 369 -2.12 22.36 -1.19
C PRO A 369 -3.63 22.60 -1.09
N GLU A 370 -4.40 21.53 -1.01
CA GLU A 370 -5.85 21.60 -0.82
C GLU A 370 -6.39 20.78 0.35
N TYR A 371 -5.63 19.81 0.85
CA TYR A 371 -6.07 18.87 1.88
C TYR A 371 -6.02 19.48 3.29
N GLU A 372 -6.90 19.00 4.19
CA GLU A 372 -6.93 19.40 5.61
C GLU A 372 -5.76 18.78 6.38
N ASP A 373 -5.38 17.56 6.02
CA ASP A 373 -4.19 16.85 6.48
C ASP A 373 -3.74 15.87 5.39
N ALA A 374 -2.48 15.46 5.40
CA ALA A 374 -1.92 14.49 4.46
C ALA A 374 -0.73 13.75 5.07
N ARG A 375 -0.57 12.48 4.75
CA ARG A 375 0.65 11.69 4.99
C ARG A 375 1.47 11.65 3.70
N SER A 376 2.78 11.49 3.81
CA SER A 376 3.64 11.34 2.62
C SER A 376 3.30 10.07 1.87
N PHE A 377 3.54 10.06 0.56
CA PHE A 377 3.26 8.88 -0.28
C PHE A 377 3.95 7.63 0.26
N ALA A 378 3.28 6.50 0.19
CA ALA A 378 3.77 5.16 0.49
C ALA A 378 3.10 4.17 -0.47
N ASN A 379 3.89 3.30 -1.10
CA ASN A 379 3.38 2.25 -2.01
C ASN A 379 2.41 2.77 -3.09
N GLY A 380 2.71 3.96 -3.65
CA GLY A 380 1.99 4.55 -4.77
C GLY A 380 0.80 5.43 -4.39
N VAL A 381 0.41 5.50 -3.11
CA VAL A 381 -0.70 6.33 -2.62
C VAL A 381 -0.32 7.17 -1.42
N ALA A 382 -1.11 8.21 -1.14
CA ALA A 382 -1.01 9.02 0.08
C ALA A 382 -2.35 9.08 0.78
N ALA A 383 -2.36 8.90 2.10
CA ALA A 383 -3.53 9.19 2.89
C ALA A 383 -3.75 10.70 2.97
N VAL A 384 -4.96 11.16 2.65
CA VAL A 384 -5.33 12.59 2.66
C VAL A 384 -6.66 12.81 3.37
N LYS A 385 -6.77 13.95 4.04
CA LYS A 385 -7.99 14.33 4.75
C LYS A 385 -8.72 15.44 3.98
N LYS A 386 -9.99 15.19 3.68
CA LYS A 386 -10.89 16.14 3.04
C LYS A 386 -12.29 16.03 3.68
N ASN A 387 -12.93 17.16 3.98
CA ASN A 387 -14.22 17.21 4.65
C ASN A 387 -14.25 16.45 6.01
N GLY A 388 -13.15 16.53 6.77
CA GLY A 388 -13.02 15.88 8.09
C GLY A 388 -12.79 14.38 8.05
N LYS A 389 -12.69 13.75 6.88
CA LYS A 389 -12.50 12.32 6.69
C LYS A 389 -11.24 12.01 5.87
N TRP A 390 -10.62 10.87 6.18
CA TRP A 390 -9.44 10.36 5.48
C TRP A 390 -9.84 9.39 4.38
N GLY A 391 -9.10 9.44 3.28
CA GLY A 391 -9.11 8.54 2.15
C GLY A 391 -7.72 8.49 1.52
N TYR A 392 -7.58 8.00 0.30
CA TYR A 392 -6.28 7.87 -0.35
C TYR A 392 -6.34 8.39 -1.77
N ILE A 393 -5.27 9.08 -2.18
CA ILE A 393 -5.03 9.54 -3.55
C ILE A 393 -3.83 8.83 -4.17
N ASP A 394 -3.82 8.75 -5.49
CA ASP A 394 -2.65 8.35 -6.28
C ASP A 394 -1.72 9.54 -6.61
N LYS A 395 -0.65 9.29 -7.37
CA LYS A 395 0.33 10.30 -7.79
C LYS A 395 -0.22 11.33 -8.80
N ASN A 396 -1.37 11.07 -9.41
CA ASN A 396 -2.06 11.98 -10.32
C ASN A 396 -3.06 12.90 -9.60
N ASP A 397 -3.11 12.82 -8.26
CA ASP A 397 -4.08 13.51 -7.41
C ASP A 397 -5.52 12.98 -7.59
N GLU A 398 -5.66 11.73 -8.04
CA GLU A 398 -6.95 11.07 -8.18
C GLU A 398 -7.31 10.29 -6.91
N MET A 399 -8.58 10.44 -6.46
CA MET A 399 -9.09 9.73 -5.28
C MET A 399 -9.28 8.26 -5.62
N VAL A 400 -8.47 7.38 -5.01
CA VAL A 400 -8.52 5.92 -5.23
C VAL A 400 -9.25 5.17 -4.12
N ILE A 401 -9.32 5.74 -2.93
CA ILE A 401 -10.16 5.27 -1.82
C ILE A 401 -10.82 6.50 -1.20
N GLU A 402 -12.14 6.51 -1.18
CA GLU A 402 -12.96 7.63 -0.75
C GLU A 402 -12.67 8.12 0.68
N ASN A 403 -12.86 9.41 0.93
CA ASN A 403 -12.70 10.03 2.24
C ASN A 403 -13.84 9.65 3.19
N ILE A 404 -13.76 8.47 3.81
CA ILE A 404 -14.79 7.91 4.70
C ILE A 404 -14.28 7.60 6.12
N PHE A 405 -12.97 7.47 6.30
CA PHE A 405 -12.37 7.06 7.57
C PHE A 405 -12.15 8.25 8.53
N SER A 406 -12.12 7.97 9.84
CA SER A 406 -11.83 8.97 10.87
C SER A 406 -10.34 9.26 10.98
N ASP A 407 -9.49 8.25 10.76
CA ASP A 407 -8.04 8.34 10.61
C ASP A 407 -7.52 7.28 9.63
N ALA A 408 -6.31 7.44 9.10
CA ALA A 408 -5.69 6.51 8.15
C ALA A 408 -4.17 6.49 8.29
N ARG A 409 -3.57 5.29 8.18
CA ARG A 409 -2.12 5.06 8.15
C ARG A 409 -1.66 4.75 6.73
N ASP A 410 -0.35 4.78 6.54
CA ASP A 410 0.28 4.47 5.25
C ASP A 410 0.08 3.00 4.89
N PHE A 411 -0.05 2.72 3.59
CA PHE A 411 -0.01 1.35 3.08
C PHE A 411 1.38 0.75 3.25
N ASN A 412 1.45 -0.49 3.71
CA ASN A 412 2.68 -1.26 3.76
C ASN A 412 2.95 -2.01 2.43
N ASP A 413 4.13 -2.64 2.30
CA ASP A 413 4.55 -3.36 1.08
C ASP A 413 3.69 -4.59 0.75
N ALA A 414 2.88 -5.05 1.71
CA ALA A 414 1.92 -6.14 1.49
C ALA A 414 0.53 -5.65 1.04
N GLY A 415 0.38 -4.35 0.72
CA GLY A 415 -0.88 -3.77 0.27
C GLY A 415 -1.92 -3.61 1.38
N ASN A 416 -1.50 -3.52 2.64
CA ASN A 416 -2.40 -3.36 3.78
C ASN A 416 -2.14 -2.01 4.46
N ALA A 417 -3.21 -1.39 4.97
CA ALA A 417 -3.15 -0.20 5.81
C ALA A 417 -4.09 -0.32 6.99
N LEU A 418 -3.85 0.48 8.01
CA LEU A 418 -4.75 0.61 9.16
C LEU A 418 -5.56 1.89 9.01
N VAL A 419 -6.87 1.77 9.14
CA VAL A 419 -7.82 2.89 9.10
C VAL A 419 -8.70 2.87 10.33
N GLU A 420 -9.12 4.04 10.78
CA GLU A 420 -10.05 4.17 11.89
C GLU A 420 -11.46 4.49 11.37
N ASP A 421 -12.45 3.78 11.87
CA ASP A 421 -13.84 4.14 11.67
C ASP A 421 -14.57 4.08 13.02
N CYS A 422 -15.22 5.20 13.39
CA CYS A 422 -16.01 5.31 14.62
C CYS A 422 -15.28 4.88 15.91
N GLY A 423 -14.00 5.19 16.04
CA GLY A 423 -13.16 4.89 17.21
C GLY A 423 -12.58 3.48 17.23
N THR A 424 -12.72 2.73 16.15
CA THR A 424 -12.17 1.38 16.02
C THR A 424 -11.21 1.32 14.84
N TRP A 425 -9.99 0.87 15.08
CA TRP A 425 -9.02 0.63 14.03
C TRP A 425 -9.31 -0.69 13.31
N GLN A 426 -9.21 -0.68 11.99
CA GLN A 426 -9.38 -1.85 11.14
C GLN A 426 -8.25 -1.92 10.12
N MET A 427 -7.90 -3.14 9.74
CA MET A 427 -7.02 -3.32 8.59
C MET A 427 -7.83 -3.30 7.30
N ILE A 428 -7.43 -2.48 6.33
CA ILE A 428 -7.85 -2.61 4.94
C ILE A 428 -6.78 -3.35 4.16
N LYS A 429 -7.21 -4.22 3.26
CA LYS A 429 -6.33 -5.04 2.43
C LYS A 429 -6.72 -4.87 0.97
N LEU A 430 -5.77 -4.44 0.16
CA LEU A 430 -5.99 -4.35 -1.29
C LEU A 430 -6.04 -5.74 -1.90
N LEU A 431 -7.09 -6.05 -2.65
CA LEU A 431 -7.31 -7.37 -3.25
C LEU A 431 -6.21 -7.75 -4.25
N ARG A 432 -5.59 -6.77 -4.92
CA ARG A 432 -4.48 -7.00 -5.87
C ARG A 432 -3.23 -7.65 -5.26
N TYR A 433 -3.11 -7.68 -3.93
CA TYR A 433 -2.01 -8.32 -3.20
C TYR A 433 -2.41 -9.69 -2.62
N GLU A 434 -3.66 -10.11 -2.77
CA GLU A 434 -4.09 -11.46 -2.40
C GLU A 434 -3.59 -12.46 -3.45
N ASN A 435 -2.55 -13.24 -3.09
CA ASN A 435 -2.04 -14.39 -3.85
C ASN A 435 -1.72 -15.53 -2.91
#